data_a6749239090ce08970f521fbf4da93e6
#
_entry.id   a6749239090ce08970f521fbf4da93e6
#
_cell.length_a   1.000
_cell.length_b   1.000
_cell.length_c   1.000
_cell.angle_alpha   90.00
_cell.angle_beta   90.00
_cell.angle_gamma   90.00
#
_symmetry.space_group_name_H-M   'P 1'
#
loop_
_entity.id
_entity.type
_entity.pdbx_description
1 polymer ?
#
loop_
_entity_poly.entity_id
_entity_poly.type
_entity_poly.pdbx_seq_one_letter_code
_entity_poly.pdbx_strand_id
1 'polypeptide(L)'
;MRLTEKTIKNAPPGERPYKLFDGGGLHLFITPRGGKYWRYRYRFDGQDCTLSLGVYPKVRLKQARQLHRDAQSLLAQDTDPHRHKQKRKQAEKQQENFEKVAREWYAHQRPAWKNEKHAWQVIHTLEQYVFPHIGSKAVSEIQPPAIVSILNRLADKPETRTRVKQRISAVFAFAIQTGRAMLNPALSAPKTVRSAQNRVRHQPSLPAAEIPTFFQCLECYPNRKTALALRLLILTLTRSGEVRLGQWAELHGDQWHIPAERMKMGIAHVVPLSDWALATLDELRALNRYNSPYFITGNRNQPLSDTTLSLAMKRMGYGGRAVPHGFRAMGSSILNESGQWNPDAIERQLAHREGNQVRAAYNRAEYLEERQRMMQWYADYLRAQISSGG
;
A
#
# COMPACT_ATOMS: atom_id res chain seq x y z
N MET A 1 4.69 -38.25 -49.32
CA MET A 1 3.27 -37.98 -48.99
C MET A 1 3.24 -37.02 -47.80
N ARG A 2 2.51 -35.92 -47.84
CA ARG A 2 2.43 -34.99 -46.71
C ARG A 2 1.55 -35.58 -45.59
N LEU A 3 1.90 -35.36 -44.34
CA LEU A 3 1.14 -35.87 -43.18
C LEU A 3 -0.24 -35.21 -43.10
N THR A 4 -1.20 -35.94 -42.51
CA THR A 4 -2.52 -35.42 -42.11
C THR A 4 -2.71 -35.54 -40.60
N GLU A 5 -3.60 -34.73 -40.04
CA GLU A 5 -3.93 -34.84 -38.60
C GLU A 5 -4.43 -36.25 -38.23
N LYS A 6 -5.18 -36.89 -39.11
CA LYS A 6 -5.65 -38.28 -38.95
C LYS A 6 -4.50 -39.27 -38.86
N THR A 7 -3.50 -39.16 -39.76
CA THR A 7 -2.30 -40.02 -39.75
C THR A 7 -1.49 -39.83 -38.46
N ILE A 8 -1.32 -38.59 -38.00
CA ILE A 8 -0.57 -38.25 -36.79
C ILE A 8 -1.27 -38.77 -35.54
N LYS A 9 -2.59 -38.58 -35.46
CA LYS A 9 -3.39 -39.05 -34.30
C LYS A 9 -3.34 -40.59 -34.21
N ASN A 10 -3.50 -41.29 -35.31
CA ASN A 10 -3.59 -42.76 -35.35
C ASN A 10 -2.24 -43.49 -35.39
N ALA A 11 -1.12 -42.74 -35.47
CA ALA A 11 0.21 -43.37 -35.49
C ALA A 11 0.50 -44.07 -34.15
N PRO A 12 0.62 -45.40 -34.10
CA PRO A 12 0.85 -46.18 -32.87
C PRO A 12 2.32 -46.03 -32.44
N PRO A 13 2.63 -46.27 -31.15
CA PRO A 13 4.01 -46.46 -30.73
C PRO A 13 4.54 -47.77 -31.34
N GLY A 14 5.80 -47.79 -31.77
CA GLY A 14 6.46 -48.98 -32.27
C GLY A 14 7.46 -49.52 -31.24
N GLU A 15 7.99 -50.74 -31.45
CA GLU A 15 9.05 -51.29 -30.58
C GLU A 15 10.32 -50.43 -30.54
N ARG A 16 10.60 -49.77 -31.66
CA ARG A 16 11.71 -48.80 -31.80
C ARG A 16 11.19 -47.43 -32.19
N PRO A 17 11.92 -46.35 -31.85
CA PRO A 17 11.53 -45.01 -32.29
C PRO A 17 11.53 -44.92 -33.80
N TYR A 18 10.51 -44.25 -34.39
CA TYR A 18 10.44 -44.05 -35.85
C TYR A 18 9.99 -42.65 -36.21
N LYS A 19 10.14 -42.29 -37.48
CA LYS A 19 9.88 -40.94 -38.01
C LYS A 19 8.78 -41.03 -39.09
N LEU A 20 7.85 -40.10 -39.01
CA LEU A 20 6.89 -39.78 -40.09
C LEU A 20 7.26 -38.44 -40.71
N PHE A 21 7.62 -38.44 -42.01
CA PHE A 21 8.10 -37.28 -42.69
C PHE A 21 6.95 -36.49 -43.32
N ASP A 22 6.98 -35.11 -43.16
CA ASP A 22 6.02 -34.17 -43.76
C ASP A 22 6.61 -33.45 -45.00
N GLY A 23 7.91 -33.55 -45.21
CA GLY A 23 8.67 -32.90 -46.28
C GLY A 23 9.53 -31.75 -45.80
N GLY A 24 10.54 -31.36 -46.62
CA GLY A 24 11.45 -30.25 -46.33
C GLY A 24 12.27 -30.39 -45.03
N GLY A 25 12.49 -31.62 -44.54
CA GLY A 25 13.19 -31.89 -43.29
C GLY A 25 12.27 -31.93 -42.05
N LEU A 26 11.01 -31.52 -42.17
CA LEU A 26 10.02 -31.64 -41.08
C LEU A 26 9.58 -33.08 -40.89
N HIS A 27 9.63 -33.60 -39.66
CA HIS A 27 9.16 -34.93 -39.36
C HIS A 27 8.61 -35.00 -37.90
N LEU A 28 7.69 -35.96 -37.74
CA LEU A 28 7.20 -36.34 -36.39
C LEU A 28 8.01 -37.51 -35.90
N PHE A 29 8.69 -37.39 -34.77
CA PHE A 29 9.45 -38.43 -34.14
C PHE A 29 8.55 -39.10 -33.08
N ILE A 30 8.33 -40.40 -33.20
CA ILE A 30 7.48 -41.19 -32.29
C ILE A 30 8.35 -42.10 -31.49
N THR A 31 8.18 -42.07 -30.16
CA THR A 31 8.92 -42.91 -29.23
C THR A 31 8.14 -44.20 -28.90
N PRO A 32 8.79 -45.26 -28.43
CA PRO A 32 8.13 -46.51 -27.99
C PRO A 32 7.13 -46.28 -26.85
N ARG A 33 7.27 -45.18 -26.06
CA ARG A 33 6.33 -44.78 -24.99
C ARG A 33 5.16 -43.95 -25.49
N GLY A 34 5.00 -43.79 -26.83
CA GLY A 34 3.90 -43.03 -27.45
C GLY A 34 4.09 -41.54 -27.52
N GLY A 35 5.24 -41.00 -27.06
CA GLY A 35 5.56 -39.56 -27.18
C GLY A 35 5.75 -39.15 -28.65
N LYS A 36 5.10 -38.06 -29.11
CA LYS A 36 5.12 -37.56 -30.50
C LYS A 36 5.75 -36.18 -30.51
N TYR A 37 6.93 -36.05 -31.15
CA TYR A 37 7.75 -34.86 -31.12
C TYR A 37 7.97 -34.32 -32.52
N TRP A 38 7.62 -33.04 -32.78
CA TRP A 38 7.93 -32.37 -34.00
C TRP A 38 9.40 -31.97 -34.07
N ARG A 39 10.11 -32.40 -35.14
CA ARG A 39 11.52 -32.11 -35.37
C ARG A 39 11.72 -31.65 -36.80
N TYR A 40 12.68 -30.71 -36.96
CA TYR A 40 13.14 -30.23 -38.25
C TYR A 40 14.62 -30.57 -38.41
N ARG A 41 14.97 -31.37 -39.41
CA ARG A 41 16.36 -31.68 -39.79
C ARG A 41 16.77 -30.72 -40.90
N TYR A 42 17.91 -30.06 -40.75
CA TYR A 42 18.49 -29.12 -41.69
C TYR A 42 20.00 -29.19 -41.64
N ARG A 43 20.66 -28.54 -42.62
CA ARG A 43 22.10 -28.44 -42.68
C ARG A 43 22.51 -26.98 -42.57
N PHE A 44 23.48 -26.71 -41.68
CA PHE A 44 24.01 -25.35 -41.46
C PHE A 44 25.53 -25.45 -41.25
N ASP A 45 26.30 -24.58 -41.92
CA ASP A 45 27.77 -24.63 -41.94
C ASP A 45 28.34 -26.05 -42.20
N GLY A 46 27.73 -26.78 -43.16
CA GLY A 46 28.18 -28.14 -43.49
C GLY A 46 27.78 -29.22 -42.48
N GLN A 47 27.16 -28.88 -41.36
CA GLN A 47 26.76 -29.84 -40.29
C GLN A 47 25.26 -30.15 -40.32
N ASP A 48 24.94 -31.41 -40.04
CA ASP A 48 23.56 -31.87 -39.89
C ASP A 48 23.02 -31.47 -38.50
N CYS A 49 21.99 -30.64 -38.50
CA CYS A 49 21.35 -30.10 -37.32
C CYS A 49 19.90 -30.61 -37.17
N THR A 50 19.40 -30.65 -35.95
CA THR A 50 17.99 -30.98 -35.67
C THR A 50 17.41 -29.98 -34.67
N LEU A 51 16.31 -29.26 -35.08
CA LEU A 51 15.56 -28.35 -34.23
C LEU A 51 14.29 -29.03 -33.72
N SER A 52 14.07 -29.01 -32.42
CA SER A 52 12.80 -29.40 -31.84
C SER A 52 11.77 -28.28 -31.96
N LEU A 53 10.63 -28.57 -32.62
CA LEU A 53 9.55 -27.61 -32.85
C LEU A 53 8.39 -27.73 -31.84
N GLY A 54 8.31 -28.84 -31.09
CA GLY A 54 7.30 -29.02 -30.06
C GLY A 54 6.76 -30.44 -29.94
N VAL A 55 5.77 -30.61 -29.11
CA VAL A 55 5.17 -31.94 -28.78
C VAL A 55 3.70 -31.96 -29.23
N TYR A 56 3.31 -32.97 -29.96
CA TYR A 56 1.91 -33.23 -30.29
C TYR A 56 1.19 -33.87 -29.10
N PRO A 57 -0.06 -33.51 -28.73
CA PRO A 57 -0.99 -32.63 -29.47
C PRO A 57 -0.89 -31.14 -29.12
N LYS A 58 0.01 -30.72 -28.23
CA LYS A 58 0.16 -29.31 -27.85
C LYS A 58 0.53 -28.44 -29.06
N VAL A 59 1.41 -28.93 -29.96
CA VAL A 59 1.71 -28.34 -31.23
C VAL A 59 1.07 -29.22 -32.31
N ARG A 60 0.02 -28.72 -32.95
CA ARG A 60 -0.69 -29.41 -34.08
C ARG A 60 0.05 -29.24 -35.40
N LEU A 61 -0.30 -30.05 -36.40
CA LEU A 61 0.35 -30.06 -37.72
C LEU A 61 0.45 -28.66 -38.36
N LYS A 62 -0.63 -27.86 -38.33
CA LYS A 62 -0.64 -26.49 -38.86
C LYS A 62 0.41 -25.61 -38.21
N GLN A 63 0.52 -25.69 -36.87
CA GLN A 63 1.50 -24.94 -36.09
C GLN A 63 2.92 -25.44 -36.33
N ALA A 64 3.13 -26.76 -36.43
CA ALA A 64 4.44 -27.34 -36.74
C ALA A 64 4.95 -26.88 -38.11
N ARG A 65 4.06 -26.85 -39.10
CA ARG A 65 4.39 -26.31 -40.47
C ARG A 65 4.72 -24.81 -40.42
N GLN A 66 4.04 -24.03 -39.59
CA GLN A 66 4.38 -22.60 -39.41
C GLN A 66 5.76 -22.44 -38.79
N LEU A 67 6.03 -23.13 -37.67
CA LEU A 67 7.34 -23.09 -37.04
C LEU A 67 8.47 -23.59 -37.93
N HIS A 68 8.18 -24.54 -38.82
CA HIS A 68 9.11 -25.01 -39.85
C HIS A 68 9.42 -23.90 -40.87
N ARG A 69 8.39 -23.19 -41.40
CA ARG A 69 8.59 -22.06 -42.31
C ARG A 69 9.41 -20.95 -41.64
N ASP A 70 9.10 -20.63 -40.40
CA ASP A 70 9.84 -19.59 -39.64
C ASP A 70 11.31 -19.99 -39.51
N ALA A 71 11.60 -21.26 -39.23
CA ALA A 71 12.97 -21.78 -39.16
C ALA A 71 13.68 -21.76 -40.50
N GLN A 72 12.97 -22.06 -41.62
CA GLN A 72 13.51 -21.94 -42.97
C GLN A 72 13.84 -20.48 -43.37
N SER A 73 12.99 -19.54 -42.97
CA SER A 73 13.26 -18.10 -43.16
C SER A 73 14.53 -17.64 -42.43
N LEU A 74 14.80 -18.14 -41.24
CA LEU A 74 16.05 -17.86 -40.53
C LEU A 74 17.27 -18.43 -41.25
N LEU A 75 17.18 -19.67 -41.78
CA LEU A 75 18.24 -20.27 -42.56
C LEU A 75 18.52 -19.48 -43.85
N ALA A 76 17.46 -18.99 -44.52
CA ALA A 76 17.61 -18.14 -45.73
C ALA A 76 18.31 -16.80 -45.44
N GLN A 77 18.34 -16.38 -44.14
CA GLN A 77 19.06 -15.21 -43.64
C GLN A 77 20.42 -15.57 -42.99
N ASP A 78 20.97 -16.72 -43.33
CA ASP A 78 22.22 -17.24 -42.80
C ASP A 78 22.28 -17.28 -41.26
N THR A 79 21.11 -17.52 -40.61
CA THR A 79 20.97 -17.58 -39.18
C THR A 79 20.57 -18.99 -38.73
N ASP A 80 21.38 -19.62 -37.87
CA ASP A 80 21.05 -20.93 -37.30
C ASP A 80 19.82 -20.88 -36.39
N PRO A 81 18.71 -21.53 -36.78
CA PRO A 81 17.48 -21.54 -36.00
C PRO A 81 17.63 -22.11 -34.58
N HIS A 82 18.55 -23.03 -34.35
CA HIS A 82 18.84 -23.60 -33.05
C HIS A 82 19.50 -22.57 -32.13
N ARG A 83 20.56 -21.90 -32.62
CA ARG A 83 21.24 -20.82 -31.90
C ARG A 83 20.31 -19.63 -31.65
N HIS A 84 19.48 -19.25 -32.63
CA HIS A 84 18.47 -18.21 -32.48
C HIS A 84 17.49 -18.54 -31.36
N LYS A 85 16.96 -19.78 -31.34
CA LYS A 85 16.05 -20.25 -30.29
C LYS A 85 16.72 -20.28 -28.90
N GLN A 86 18.00 -20.67 -28.80
CA GLN A 86 18.77 -20.62 -27.56
C GLN A 86 19.02 -19.20 -27.07
N LYS A 87 19.44 -18.30 -27.96
CA LYS A 87 19.62 -16.87 -27.64
C LYS A 87 18.32 -16.25 -27.11
N ARG A 88 17.18 -16.55 -27.78
CA ARG A 88 15.86 -16.10 -27.30
C ARG A 88 15.49 -16.65 -25.92
N LYS A 89 15.73 -17.94 -25.68
CA LYS A 89 15.54 -18.55 -24.35
C LYS A 89 16.47 -17.98 -23.28
N GLN A 90 17.70 -17.66 -23.64
CA GLN A 90 18.65 -17.00 -22.73
C GLN A 90 18.24 -15.55 -22.45
N ALA A 91 17.80 -14.81 -23.46
CA ALA A 91 17.25 -13.47 -23.30
C ALA A 91 15.97 -13.48 -22.44
N GLU A 92 15.08 -14.44 -22.67
CA GLU A 92 13.88 -14.64 -21.82
C GLU A 92 14.24 -15.01 -20.37
N LYS A 93 15.32 -15.77 -20.13
CA LYS A 93 15.84 -16.09 -18.78
C LYS A 93 16.58 -14.90 -18.14
N GLN A 94 17.21 -14.05 -18.94
CA GLN A 94 17.89 -12.83 -18.49
C GLN A 94 16.91 -11.64 -18.35
N GLN A 95 15.76 -11.70 -18.94
CA GLN A 95 14.72 -10.70 -18.74
C GLN A 95 14.27 -10.72 -17.28
N GLU A 96 14.58 -9.64 -16.59
CA GLU A 96 14.20 -9.48 -15.19
C GLU A 96 12.68 -9.33 -15.11
N ASN A 97 12.06 -10.25 -14.38
CA ASN A 97 10.63 -10.21 -14.16
C ASN A 97 10.24 -9.05 -13.23
N PHE A 98 8.98 -8.65 -13.30
CA PHE A 98 8.46 -7.51 -12.54
C PHE A 98 8.66 -7.68 -11.03
N GLU A 99 8.46 -8.86 -10.48
CA GLU A 99 8.61 -9.12 -9.05
C GLU A 99 10.05 -8.88 -8.58
N LYS A 100 11.05 -9.37 -9.31
CA LYS A 100 12.45 -9.13 -8.98
C LYS A 100 12.79 -7.65 -8.98
N VAL A 101 12.39 -6.92 -10.02
CA VAL A 101 12.59 -5.47 -10.12
C VAL A 101 11.86 -4.72 -9.00
N ALA A 102 10.64 -5.14 -8.67
CA ALA A 102 9.87 -4.54 -7.58
C ALA A 102 10.50 -4.76 -6.20
N ARG A 103 11.07 -5.94 -5.95
CA ARG A 103 11.79 -6.23 -4.69
C ARG A 103 13.10 -5.44 -4.59
N GLU A 104 13.82 -5.26 -5.69
CA GLU A 104 15.01 -4.41 -5.73
C GLU A 104 14.64 -2.93 -5.51
N TRP A 105 13.60 -2.43 -6.18
CA TRP A 105 13.06 -1.09 -5.91
C TRP A 105 12.68 -0.91 -4.45
N TYR A 106 12.00 -1.90 -3.86
CA TYR A 106 11.62 -1.87 -2.46
C TYR A 106 12.84 -1.79 -1.54
N ALA A 107 13.85 -2.62 -1.77
CA ALA A 107 15.09 -2.60 -1.00
C ALA A 107 15.81 -1.24 -1.11
N HIS A 108 15.84 -0.65 -2.30
CA HIS A 108 16.41 0.67 -2.54
C HIS A 108 15.67 1.80 -1.82
N GLN A 109 14.33 1.74 -1.78
CA GLN A 109 13.50 2.76 -1.13
C GLN A 109 13.39 2.58 0.39
N ARG A 110 13.60 1.35 0.87
CA ARG A 110 13.37 0.98 2.28
C ARG A 110 14.08 1.86 3.31
N PRO A 111 15.34 2.29 3.11
CA PRO A 111 16.05 3.15 4.07
C PRO A 111 15.41 4.55 4.22
N ALA A 112 14.71 5.05 3.20
CA ALA A 112 14.04 6.35 3.23
C ALA A 112 12.72 6.33 4.03
N TRP A 113 12.15 5.15 4.31
CA TRP A 113 10.89 5.03 5.04
C TRP A 113 11.11 4.83 6.54
N LYS A 114 10.79 5.86 7.31
CA LYS A 114 10.87 5.84 8.78
C LYS A 114 9.86 4.89 9.45
N ASN A 115 8.74 4.56 8.78
CA ASN A 115 7.65 3.78 9.35
C ASN A 115 7.65 2.34 8.81
N GLU A 116 7.97 1.38 9.69
CA GLU A 116 7.99 -0.06 9.40
C GLU A 116 6.65 -0.57 8.84
N LYS A 117 5.54 -0.12 9.43
CA LYS A 117 4.19 -0.50 8.99
C LYS A 117 3.92 -0.01 7.57
N HIS A 118 4.40 1.20 7.20
CA HIS A 118 4.29 1.71 5.83
C HIS A 118 5.10 0.86 4.87
N ALA A 119 6.35 0.57 5.20
CA ALA A 119 7.22 -0.27 4.39
C ALA A 119 6.60 -1.67 4.15
N TRP A 120 6.12 -2.31 5.22
CA TRP A 120 5.41 -3.58 5.11
C TRP A 120 4.17 -3.48 4.20
N GLN A 121 3.35 -2.44 4.36
CA GLN A 121 2.17 -2.23 3.50
C GLN A 121 2.52 -2.06 2.02
N VAL A 122 3.65 -1.46 1.69
CA VAL A 122 4.09 -1.27 0.31
C VAL A 122 4.34 -2.62 -0.35
N ILE A 123 5.20 -3.45 0.24
CA ILE A 123 5.51 -4.75 -0.36
C ILE A 123 4.31 -5.69 -0.34
N HIS A 124 3.59 -5.78 0.78
CA HIS A 124 2.41 -6.64 0.92
C HIS A 124 1.32 -6.32 -0.10
N THR A 125 1.11 -5.04 -0.43
CA THR A 125 0.16 -4.65 -1.48
C THR A 125 0.59 -5.14 -2.86
N LEU A 126 1.90 -5.13 -3.17
CA LEU A 126 2.41 -5.67 -4.43
C LEU A 126 2.26 -7.20 -4.46
N GLU A 127 2.57 -7.88 -3.37
CA GLU A 127 2.42 -9.33 -3.23
C GLU A 127 0.97 -9.78 -3.39
N GLN A 128 0.04 -9.06 -2.78
CA GLN A 128 -1.37 -9.43 -2.77
C GLN A 128 -2.08 -9.13 -4.09
N TYR A 129 -1.80 -7.99 -4.71
CA TYR A 129 -2.62 -7.49 -5.82
C TYR A 129 -1.89 -7.42 -7.18
N VAL A 130 -0.56 -7.51 -7.21
CA VAL A 130 0.21 -7.26 -8.43
C VAL A 130 0.99 -8.50 -8.86
N PHE A 131 1.78 -9.09 -7.98
CA PHE A 131 2.65 -10.24 -8.33
C PHE A 131 1.89 -11.45 -8.86
N PRO A 132 0.67 -11.80 -8.38
CA PRO A 132 -0.08 -12.93 -8.95
C PRO A 132 -0.45 -12.76 -10.43
N HIS A 133 -0.43 -11.52 -10.95
CA HIS A 133 -0.88 -11.21 -12.31
C HIS A 133 0.26 -10.88 -13.28
N ILE A 134 1.27 -10.17 -12.81
CA ILE A 134 2.39 -9.70 -13.64
C ILE A 134 3.78 -9.98 -13.05
N GLY A 135 3.87 -10.53 -11.83
CA GLY A 135 5.15 -10.75 -11.15
C GLY A 135 6.17 -11.55 -11.94
N SER A 136 5.72 -12.61 -12.60
CA SER A 136 6.56 -13.50 -13.41
C SER A 136 6.81 -13.00 -14.83
N LYS A 137 6.15 -11.92 -15.28
CA LYS A 137 6.32 -11.37 -16.62
C LYS A 137 7.58 -10.51 -16.71
N ALA A 138 8.25 -10.56 -17.84
CA ALA A 138 9.36 -9.63 -18.13
C ALA A 138 8.87 -8.18 -18.03
N VAL A 139 9.59 -7.33 -17.30
CA VAL A 139 9.16 -5.94 -17.08
C VAL A 139 9.01 -5.17 -18.40
N SER A 140 9.85 -5.49 -19.39
CA SER A 140 9.79 -4.88 -20.74
C SER A 140 8.57 -5.28 -21.58
N GLU A 141 7.91 -6.39 -21.25
CA GLU A 141 6.76 -6.94 -22.01
C GLU A 141 5.40 -6.57 -21.41
N ILE A 142 5.38 -5.93 -20.23
CA ILE A 142 4.13 -5.56 -19.56
C ILE A 142 3.51 -4.36 -20.26
N GLN A 143 2.30 -4.57 -20.80
CA GLN A 143 1.54 -3.56 -21.54
C GLN A 143 0.43 -2.94 -20.68
N PRO A 144 -0.06 -1.73 -20.99
CA PRO A 144 -1.13 -1.04 -20.26
C PRO A 144 -2.37 -1.89 -19.97
N PRO A 145 -2.89 -2.75 -20.87
CA PRO A 145 -4.06 -3.59 -20.59
C PRO A 145 -3.89 -4.51 -19.38
N ALA A 146 -2.66 -5.01 -19.13
CA ALA A 146 -2.40 -5.85 -17.95
C ALA A 146 -2.57 -5.06 -16.64
N ILE A 147 -2.11 -3.81 -16.63
CA ILE A 147 -2.28 -2.91 -15.48
C ILE A 147 -3.76 -2.56 -15.28
N VAL A 148 -4.47 -2.23 -16.35
CA VAL A 148 -5.91 -1.92 -16.32
C VAL A 148 -6.70 -3.10 -15.76
N SER A 149 -6.38 -4.33 -16.15
CA SER A 149 -7.01 -5.54 -15.60
C SER A 149 -6.85 -5.67 -14.09
N ILE A 150 -5.64 -5.42 -13.56
CA ILE A 150 -5.38 -5.42 -12.11
C ILE A 150 -6.23 -4.34 -11.42
N LEU A 151 -6.24 -3.12 -11.96
CA LEU A 151 -6.96 -1.99 -11.35
C LEU A 151 -8.48 -2.19 -11.39
N ASN A 152 -9.03 -2.86 -12.41
CA ASN A 152 -10.46 -3.15 -12.49
C ASN A 152 -10.93 -4.15 -11.43
N ARG A 153 -10.07 -5.08 -11.00
CA ARG A 153 -10.35 -5.99 -9.87
C ARG A 153 -10.47 -5.27 -8.52
N LEU A 154 -10.03 -4.02 -8.45
CA LEU A 154 -10.06 -3.17 -7.26
C LEU A 154 -11.05 -2.01 -7.41
N ALA A 155 -12.07 -2.16 -8.25
CA ALA A 155 -13.07 -1.11 -8.49
C ALA A 155 -13.87 -0.74 -7.22
N ASP A 156 -14.12 -1.73 -6.37
CA ASP A 156 -14.79 -1.60 -5.06
C ASP A 156 -13.89 -0.96 -3.97
N LYS A 157 -12.57 -0.85 -4.21
CA LYS A 157 -11.55 -0.36 -3.26
C LYS A 157 -10.74 0.81 -3.84
N PRO A 158 -11.33 1.99 -4.03
CA PRO A 158 -10.72 3.10 -4.78
C PRO A 158 -9.39 3.58 -4.20
N GLU A 159 -9.23 3.62 -2.89
CA GLU A 159 -7.98 3.98 -2.22
C GLU A 159 -6.88 2.95 -2.50
N THR A 160 -7.19 1.66 -2.37
CA THR A 160 -6.27 0.57 -2.67
C THR A 160 -5.87 0.59 -4.15
N ARG A 161 -6.85 0.77 -5.04
CA ARG A 161 -6.63 0.92 -6.48
C ARG A 161 -5.65 2.03 -6.81
N THR A 162 -5.83 3.20 -6.20
CA THR A 162 -4.94 4.36 -6.39
C THR A 162 -3.52 4.04 -5.92
N ARG A 163 -3.38 3.43 -4.73
CA ARG A 163 -2.08 3.05 -4.17
C ARG A 163 -1.37 1.98 -4.98
N VAL A 164 -2.11 0.97 -5.46
CA VAL A 164 -1.57 -0.07 -6.35
C VAL A 164 -1.03 0.54 -7.63
N LYS A 165 -1.81 1.44 -8.29
CA LYS A 165 -1.35 2.15 -9.47
C LYS A 165 -0.07 2.94 -9.22
N GLN A 166 -0.01 3.71 -8.12
CA GLN A 166 1.17 4.48 -7.73
C GLN A 166 2.40 3.60 -7.52
N ARG A 167 2.24 2.45 -6.85
CA ARG A 167 3.34 1.51 -6.59
C ARG A 167 3.85 0.85 -7.87
N ILE A 168 2.95 0.39 -8.74
CA ILE A 168 3.33 -0.13 -10.06
C ILE A 168 4.10 0.94 -10.84
N SER A 169 3.60 2.18 -10.85
CA SER A 169 4.27 3.29 -11.55
C SER A 169 5.66 3.59 -10.99
N ALA A 170 5.84 3.51 -9.67
CA ALA A 170 7.14 3.72 -9.03
C ALA A 170 8.16 2.61 -9.38
N VAL A 171 7.71 1.35 -9.42
CA VAL A 171 8.55 0.23 -9.87
C VAL A 171 8.97 0.42 -11.33
N PHE A 172 8.06 0.83 -12.21
CA PHE A 172 8.41 1.11 -13.60
C PHE A 172 9.35 2.32 -13.76
N ALA A 173 9.18 3.36 -12.95
CA ALA A 173 10.10 4.49 -12.94
C ALA A 173 11.53 4.02 -12.57
N PHE A 174 11.67 3.16 -11.57
CA PHE A 174 12.94 2.54 -11.22
C PHE A 174 13.48 1.63 -12.34
N ALA A 175 12.62 0.84 -12.98
CA ALA A 175 13.01 0.00 -14.11
C ALA A 175 13.54 0.83 -15.30
N ILE A 176 12.94 1.99 -15.57
CA ILE A 176 13.41 2.93 -16.63
C ILE A 176 14.76 3.53 -16.23
N GLN A 177 14.92 4.01 -15.00
CA GLN A 177 16.18 4.57 -14.49
C GLN A 177 17.33 3.57 -14.56
N THR A 178 17.04 2.29 -14.41
CA THR A 178 18.03 1.19 -14.46
C THR A 178 18.13 0.52 -15.83
N GLY A 179 17.51 1.07 -16.88
CA GLY A 179 17.60 0.59 -18.28
C GLY A 179 16.85 -0.71 -18.58
N ARG A 180 15.95 -1.15 -17.68
CA ARG A 180 15.21 -2.42 -17.78
C ARG A 180 13.84 -2.29 -18.47
N ALA A 181 13.33 -1.07 -18.57
CA ALA A 181 12.11 -0.73 -19.30
C ALA A 181 12.28 0.59 -20.05
N MET A 182 11.58 0.77 -21.14
CA MET A 182 11.59 2.02 -21.91
C MET A 182 10.38 2.90 -21.60
N LEU A 183 9.28 2.31 -21.16
CA LEU A 183 8.01 3.00 -20.92
C LEU A 183 7.40 2.57 -19.59
N ASN A 184 6.60 3.47 -19.02
CA ASN A 184 5.81 3.17 -17.83
C ASN A 184 4.34 2.95 -18.22
N PRO A 185 3.88 1.68 -18.34
CA PRO A 185 2.53 1.37 -18.76
C PRO A 185 1.45 1.78 -17.75
N ALA A 186 1.82 2.06 -16.49
CA ALA A 186 0.87 2.51 -15.48
C ALA A 186 0.42 3.97 -15.70
N LEU A 187 1.17 4.79 -16.44
CA LEU A 187 0.79 6.16 -16.76
C LEU A 187 -0.43 6.21 -17.70
N SER A 188 -0.49 5.30 -18.68
CA SER A 188 -1.61 5.19 -19.63
C SER A 188 -2.86 4.56 -19.00
N ALA A 189 -2.76 3.94 -17.82
CA ALA A 189 -3.92 3.38 -17.16
C ALA A 189 -4.84 4.51 -16.66
N PRO A 190 -6.18 4.34 -16.76
CA PRO A 190 -7.13 5.38 -16.39
C PRO A 190 -6.94 5.81 -14.94
N LYS A 191 -7.09 7.10 -14.68
CA LYS A 191 -7.17 7.62 -13.32
C LYS A 191 -8.38 6.98 -12.63
N THR A 192 -8.27 6.76 -11.31
CA THR A 192 -9.42 6.33 -10.53
C THR A 192 -10.48 7.45 -10.63
N VAL A 193 -11.56 7.20 -11.35
CA VAL A 193 -12.70 8.11 -11.34
C VAL A 193 -13.35 7.95 -9.96
N ARG A 194 -13.31 9.00 -9.16
CA ARG A 194 -14.09 9.05 -7.91
C ARG A 194 -15.55 9.12 -8.35
N SER A 195 -16.34 8.08 -8.12
CA SER A 195 -17.78 8.17 -8.30
C SER A 195 -18.32 9.27 -7.37
N ALA A 196 -19.47 9.86 -7.71
CA ALA A 196 -20.12 10.85 -6.86
C ALA A 196 -20.37 10.31 -5.44
N GLN A 197 -20.51 8.99 -5.29
CA GLN A 197 -20.61 8.29 -4.00
C GLN A 197 -19.29 8.21 -3.22
N ASN A 198 -18.15 8.38 -3.88
CA ASN A 198 -16.80 8.38 -3.29
C ASN A 198 -16.21 9.79 -3.14
N ARG A 199 -17.06 10.80 -2.88
CA ARG A 199 -16.59 12.10 -2.40
C ARG A 199 -15.75 11.87 -1.14
N VAL A 200 -14.75 12.73 -0.94
CA VAL A 200 -13.93 12.73 0.28
C VAL A 200 -14.90 12.73 1.47
N ARG A 201 -15.12 11.58 2.09
CA ARG A 201 -15.84 11.53 3.36
C ARG A 201 -14.87 12.07 4.40
N HIS A 202 -15.17 13.25 4.91
CA HIS A 202 -14.51 13.73 6.11
C HIS A 202 -14.66 12.69 7.20
N GLN A 203 -13.66 12.55 8.06
CA GLN A 203 -13.75 11.63 9.21
C GLN A 203 -14.96 12.05 10.05
N PRO A 204 -15.85 11.11 10.43
CA PRO A 204 -17.01 11.45 11.22
C PRO A 204 -16.58 12.12 12.54
N SER A 205 -17.13 13.29 12.82
CA SER A 205 -16.90 14.09 14.02
C SER A 205 -18.02 13.87 15.03
N LEU A 206 -17.72 13.92 16.30
CA LEU A 206 -18.75 13.93 17.35
C LEU A 206 -19.52 15.26 17.24
N PRO A 207 -20.88 15.24 17.09
CA PRO A 207 -21.67 16.45 17.15
C PRO A 207 -21.58 17.11 18.53
N ALA A 208 -21.57 18.44 18.62
CA ALA A 208 -21.50 19.15 19.91
C ALA A 208 -22.64 18.77 20.85
N ALA A 209 -23.86 18.56 20.34
CA ALA A 209 -25.01 18.12 21.12
C ALA A 209 -24.83 16.73 21.76
N GLU A 210 -23.92 15.92 21.27
CA GLU A 210 -23.64 14.57 21.82
C GLU A 210 -22.51 14.57 22.85
N ILE A 211 -21.87 15.70 23.14
CA ILE A 211 -20.79 15.81 24.14
C ILE A 211 -21.23 15.26 25.49
N PRO A 212 -22.37 15.66 26.09
CA PRO A 212 -22.80 15.14 27.39
C PRO A 212 -22.92 13.62 27.40
N THR A 213 -23.66 13.08 26.45
CA THR A 213 -23.87 11.62 26.33
C THR A 213 -22.58 10.87 26.11
N PHE A 214 -21.65 11.43 25.31
CA PHE A 214 -20.35 10.82 25.08
C PHE A 214 -19.54 10.73 26.38
N PHE A 215 -19.49 11.79 27.16
CA PHE A 215 -18.76 11.79 28.44
C PHE A 215 -19.41 10.86 29.48
N GLN A 216 -20.75 10.75 29.52
CA GLN A 216 -21.42 9.73 30.34
C GLN A 216 -21.01 8.31 29.94
N CYS A 217 -21.01 7.99 28.64
CA CYS A 217 -20.52 6.71 28.14
C CYS A 217 -19.05 6.48 28.50
N LEU A 218 -18.23 7.54 28.47
CA LEU A 218 -16.80 7.48 28.77
C LEU A 218 -16.54 7.16 30.24
N GLU A 219 -17.29 7.77 31.17
CA GLU A 219 -17.20 7.48 32.61
C GLU A 219 -17.65 6.05 32.94
N CYS A 220 -18.65 5.52 32.23
CA CYS A 220 -19.11 4.13 32.38
C CYS A 220 -18.23 3.12 31.62
N TYR A 221 -17.21 3.54 30.87
CA TYR A 221 -16.41 2.61 30.07
C TYR A 221 -15.52 1.71 30.95
N PRO A 222 -15.60 0.37 30.84
CA PRO A 222 -14.98 -0.55 31.81
C PRO A 222 -13.47 -0.40 31.96
N ASN A 223 -12.75 -0.06 30.87
CA ASN A 223 -11.32 0.14 30.92
C ASN A 223 -10.99 1.62 31.18
N ARG A 224 -10.74 1.97 32.46
CA ARG A 224 -10.46 3.35 32.86
C ARG A 224 -9.29 3.98 32.10
N LYS A 225 -8.19 3.26 31.89
CA LYS A 225 -7.05 3.79 31.13
C LYS A 225 -7.43 4.19 29.69
N THR A 226 -8.28 3.40 29.04
CA THR A 226 -8.77 3.72 27.68
C THR A 226 -9.73 4.91 27.70
N ALA A 227 -10.58 5.01 28.69
CA ALA A 227 -11.47 6.16 28.90
C ALA A 227 -10.67 7.46 29.09
N LEU A 228 -9.69 7.43 29.98
CA LEU A 228 -8.78 8.56 30.23
C LEU A 228 -7.97 8.94 28.99
N ALA A 229 -7.56 7.96 28.18
CA ALA A 229 -6.88 8.20 26.92
C ALA A 229 -7.76 8.97 25.90
N LEU A 230 -9.05 8.61 25.79
CA LEU A 230 -10.01 9.34 24.96
C LEU A 230 -10.29 10.73 25.53
N ARG A 231 -10.41 10.87 26.86
CA ARG A 231 -10.58 12.17 27.52
C ARG A 231 -9.38 13.09 27.25
N LEU A 232 -8.16 12.58 27.42
CA LEU A 232 -6.94 13.34 27.10
C LEU A 232 -6.87 13.75 25.63
N LEU A 233 -7.25 12.85 24.72
CA LEU A 233 -7.27 13.11 23.28
C LEU A 233 -8.24 14.26 22.92
N ILE A 234 -9.42 14.29 23.52
CA ILE A 234 -10.39 15.38 23.34
C ILE A 234 -9.82 16.68 23.88
N LEU A 235 -9.30 16.67 25.11
CA LEU A 235 -8.81 17.86 25.82
C LEU A 235 -7.55 18.48 25.19
N THR A 236 -6.76 17.71 24.47
CA THR A 236 -5.51 18.19 23.86
C THR A 236 -5.61 18.43 22.37
N LEU A 237 -6.64 17.91 21.71
CA LEU A 237 -6.82 17.92 20.24
C LEU A 237 -5.60 17.39 19.47
N THR A 238 -4.80 16.54 20.08
CA THR A 238 -3.64 15.87 19.48
C THR A 238 -4.08 14.69 18.61
N ARG A 239 -3.14 14.02 17.92
CA ARG A 239 -3.46 12.80 17.18
C ARG A 239 -3.46 11.58 18.10
N SER A 240 -4.28 10.59 17.79
CA SER A 240 -4.37 9.34 18.59
C SER A 240 -3.01 8.67 18.80
N GLY A 241 -2.11 8.73 17.81
CA GLY A 241 -0.75 8.21 17.92
C GLY A 241 0.12 8.99 18.91
N GLU A 242 -0.09 10.30 19.01
CA GLU A 242 0.64 11.18 19.93
C GLU A 242 0.26 10.85 21.37
N VAL A 243 -1.04 10.78 21.68
CA VAL A 243 -1.54 10.38 23.04
C VAL A 243 -1.09 8.96 23.40
N ARG A 244 -1.26 8.02 22.49
CA ARG A 244 -0.97 6.61 22.71
C ARG A 244 0.51 6.34 23.04
N LEU A 245 1.41 7.12 22.46
CA LEU A 245 2.86 7.01 22.61
C LEU A 245 3.43 8.09 23.55
N GLY A 246 2.58 8.91 24.20
CA GLY A 246 3.00 9.97 25.10
C GLY A 246 3.79 9.43 26.29
N GLN A 247 4.88 10.12 26.63
CA GLN A 247 5.81 9.72 27.69
C GLN A 247 5.83 10.76 28.82
N TRP A 248 6.01 10.28 30.05
CA TRP A 248 6.08 11.14 31.24
C TRP A 248 7.24 12.14 31.17
N ALA A 249 8.34 11.76 30.55
CA ALA A 249 9.51 12.65 30.34
C ALA A 249 9.23 13.83 29.39
N GLU A 250 8.12 13.81 28.66
CA GLU A 250 7.73 14.88 27.74
C GLU A 250 6.89 15.97 28.43
N LEU A 251 6.49 15.77 29.71
CA LEU A 251 5.73 16.74 30.47
C LEU A 251 6.65 17.74 31.19
N HIS A 252 6.41 19.01 30.98
CA HIS A 252 7.13 20.13 31.59
C HIS A 252 6.10 21.14 32.16
N GLY A 253 5.76 20.97 33.41
CA GLY A 253 4.71 21.77 34.06
C GLY A 253 3.35 21.54 33.41
N ASP A 254 2.77 22.61 32.88
CA ASP A 254 1.50 22.65 32.19
C ASP A 254 1.63 22.48 30.65
N GLN A 255 2.76 21.96 30.18
CA GLN A 255 3.06 21.77 28.78
C GLN A 255 3.50 20.34 28.48
N TRP A 256 3.01 19.81 27.35
CA TRP A 256 3.45 18.54 26.81
C TRP A 256 4.30 18.79 25.54
N HIS A 257 5.59 18.48 25.63
CA HIS A 257 6.57 18.68 24.56
C HIS A 257 6.74 17.40 23.74
N ILE A 258 6.07 17.31 22.60
CA ILE A 258 6.15 16.15 21.71
C ILE A 258 7.37 16.32 20.80
N PRO A 259 8.37 15.41 20.86
CA PRO A 259 9.57 15.54 20.05
C PRO A 259 9.30 15.30 18.56
N ALA A 260 10.14 15.87 17.69
CA ALA A 260 9.96 15.86 16.23
C ALA A 260 9.88 14.43 15.64
N GLU A 261 10.59 13.48 16.23
CA GLU A 261 10.65 12.07 15.79
C GLU A 261 9.29 11.38 15.90
N ARG A 262 8.46 11.83 16.85
CA ARG A 262 7.10 11.30 17.08
C ARG A 262 6.03 12.02 16.27
N MET A 263 6.36 13.18 15.72
CA MET A 263 5.42 13.99 14.94
C MET A 263 5.39 13.54 13.49
N LYS A 264 4.17 13.43 12.93
CA LYS A 264 3.96 13.03 11.52
C LYS A 264 4.75 13.90 10.52
N MET A 265 4.93 15.18 10.84
CA MET A 265 5.60 16.14 9.97
C MET A 265 7.07 16.37 10.34
N GLY A 266 7.59 15.69 11.36
CA GLY A 266 8.98 15.81 11.78
C GLY A 266 9.34 17.18 12.41
N ILE A 267 8.36 17.87 12.98
CA ILE A 267 8.54 19.15 13.69
C ILE A 267 8.03 18.96 15.12
N ALA A 268 8.82 19.32 16.13
CA ALA A 268 8.40 19.26 17.52
C ALA A 268 7.15 20.12 17.77
N HIS A 269 6.33 19.69 18.71
CA HIS A 269 5.07 20.36 19.00
C HIS A 269 4.88 20.49 20.51
N VAL A 270 4.63 21.71 20.98
CA VAL A 270 4.26 21.99 22.36
C VAL A 270 2.75 22.05 22.48
N VAL A 271 2.16 21.26 23.37
CA VAL A 271 0.73 21.21 23.64
C VAL A 271 0.46 21.80 25.03
N PRO A 272 -0.17 22.98 25.12
CA PRO A 272 -0.63 23.50 26.40
C PRO A 272 -1.69 22.58 27.02
N LEU A 273 -1.61 22.35 28.30
CA LEU A 273 -2.51 21.47 29.05
C LEU A 273 -3.43 22.31 29.94
N SER A 274 -4.73 22.12 29.77
CA SER A 274 -5.72 22.68 30.71
C SER A 274 -5.66 21.94 32.06
N ASP A 275 -6.24 22.55 33.09
CA ASP A 275 -6.38 21.94 34.40
C ASP A 275 -7.02 20.54 34.37
N TRP A 276 -8.02 20.36 33.51
CA TRP A 276 -8.68 19.05 33.30
C TRP A 276 -7.78 18.04 32.57
N ALA A 277 -6.95 18.48 31.64
CA ALA A 277 -5.96 17.62 31.02
C ALA A 277 -4.89 17.17 32.01
N LEU A 278 -4.43 18.07 32.89
CA LEU A 278 -3.48 17.77 33.96
C LEU A 278 -4.10 16.77 34.97
N ALA A 279 -5.31 17.01 35.45
CA ALA A 279 -6.02 16.07 36.32
C ALA A 279 -6.21 14.69 35.67
N THR A 280 -6.45 14.66 34.35
CA THR A 280 -6.53 13.40 33.61
C THR A 280 -5.19 12.64 33.56
N LEU A 281 -4.08 13.37 33.45
CA LEU A 281 -2.74 12.78 33.51
C LEU A 281 -2.41 12.28 34.91
N ASP A 282 -2.84 12.98 35.94
CA ASP A 282 -2.64 12.54 37.36
C ASP A 282 -3.43 11.25 37.65
N GLU A 283 -4.67 11.13 37.16
CA GLU A 283 -5.41 9.86 37.20
C GLU A 283 -4.68 8.72 36.46
N LEU A 284 -4.12 9.01 35.28
CA LEU A 284 -3.33 8.03 34.54
C LEU A 284 -2.05 7.64 35.25
N ARG A 285 -1.39 8.58 35.94
CA ARG A 285 -0.19 8.35 36.74
C ARG A 285 -0.49 7.44 37.94
N ALA A 286 -1.60 7.65 38.59
CA ALA A 286 -2.07 6.79 39.69
C ALA A 286 -2.34 5.34 39.23
N LEU A 287 -2.72 5.15 37.96
CA LEU A 287 -2.92 3.83 37.35
C LEU A 287 -1.64 3.19 36.79
N ASN A 288 -0.51 3.88 36.84
CA ASN A 288 0.78 3.41 36.31
C ASN A 288 1.53 2.52 37.30
N ARG A 289 1.02 1.31 37.54
CA ARG A 289 1.54 0.38 38.57
C ARG A 289 2.93 -0.19 38.29
N TYR A 290 3.43 -0.06 37.06
CA TYR A 290 4.67 -0.72 36.60
C TYR A 290 5.76 0.28 36.18
N ASN A 291 5.69 1.53 36.63
CA ASN A 291 6.64 2.58 36.24
C ASN A 291 6.91 2.66 34.75
N SER A 292 5.87 2.49 33.95
CA SER A 292 5.99 2.64 32.50
C SER A 292 6.41 4.06 32.13
N PRO A 293 7.26 4.24 31.13
CA PRO A 293 7.57 5.56 30.59
C PRO A 293 6.37 6.22 29.90
N TYR A 294 5.36 5.45 29.48
CA TYR A 294 4.19 5.93 28.73
C TYR A 294 3.07 6.41 29.67
N PHE A 295 2.33 7.45 29.26
CA PHE A 295 1.12 7.90 29.95
C PHE A 295 0.11 6.78 30.09
N ILE A 296 -0.04 5.98 29.02
CA ILE A 296 -1.07 4.97 28.91
C ILE A 296 -0.45 3.65 28.47
N THR A 297 -0.63 2.65 29.32
CA THR A 297 -0.12 1.31 29.05
C THR A 297 -1.24 0.34 28.71
N GLY A 298 -1.00 -0.46 27.71
CA GLY A 298 -1.72 -1.69 27.42
C GLY A 298 -1.16 -2.88 28.19
N ASN A 299 -1.26 -4.05 27.57
CA ASN A 299 -0.68 -5.27 28.13
C ASN A 299 0.86 -5.23 28.14
N ARG A 300 1.47 -5.90 29.12
CA ARG A 300 2.94 -6.05 29.23
C ARG A 300 3.73 -4.74 29.21
N ASN A 301 3.19 -3.69 29.80
CA ASN A 301 3.86 -2.39 29.89
C ASN A 301 4.14 -1.71 28.53
N GLN A 302 3.51 -2.16 27.46
CA GLN A 302 3.61 -1.57 26.12
C GLN A 302 2.57 -0.45 25.94
N PRO A 303 2.76 0.48 25.01
CA PRO A 303 1.73 1.46 24.67
C PRO A 303 0.43 0.78 24.23
N LEU A 304 -0.70 1.48 24.32
CA LEU A 304 -1.95 1.00 23.73
C LEU A 304 -1.78 0.66 22.26
N SER A 305 -2.49 -0.38 21.78
CA SER A 305 -2.51 -0.67 20.35
C SER A 305 -3.16 0.47 19.55
N ASP A 306 -2.80 0.59 18.28
CA ASP A 306 -3.30 1.66 17.40
C ASP A 306 -4.81 1.59 17.11
N THR A 307 -5.44 0.46 17.40
CA THR A 307 -6.88 0.24 17.21
C THR A 307 -7.70 0.43 18.49
N THR A 308 -7.07 0.47 19.69
CA THR A 308 -7.76 0.45 20.98
C THR A 308 -8.79 1.58 21.12
N LEU A 309 -8.41 2.82 20.80
CA LEU A 309 -9.30 3.97 20.92
C LEU A 309 -10.48 3.89 19.95
N SER A 310 -10.24 3.45 18.71
CA SER A 310 -11.30 3.26 17.70
C SER A 310 -12.26 2.13 18.08
N LEU A 311 -11.75 1.05 18.67
CA LEU A 311 -12.58 -0.05 19.19
C LEU A 311 -13.42 0.40 20.39
N ALA A 312 -12.87 1.22 21.28
CA ALA A 312 -13.61 1.80 22.41
C ALA A 312 -14.78 2.66 21.90
N MET A 313 -14.54 3.56 20.95
CA MET A 313 -15.59 4.35 20.31
C MET A 313 -16.70 3.46 19.72
N LYS A 314 -16.31 2.40 19.01
CA LYS A 314 -17.28 1.45 18.43
C LYS A 314 -18.09 0.75 19.54
N ARG A 315 -17.48 0.33 20.65
CA ARG A 315 -18.15 -0.34 21.77
C ARG A 315 -19.11 0.59 22.51
N MET A 316 -18.82 1.88 22.56
CA MET A 316 -19.71 2.91 23.10
C MET A 316 -20.85 3.32 22.14
N GLY A 317 -20.99 2.65 20.98
CA GLY A 317 -22.06 2.92 20.02
C GLY A 317 -21.74 3.99 18.97
N TYR A 318 -20.50 4.50 18.92
CA TYR A 318 -20.09 5.54 17.97
C TYR A 318 -19.50 4.98 16.67
N GLY A 319 -19.57 3.67 16.44
CA GLY A 319 -19.09 3.05 15.19
C GLY A 319 -19.75 3.66 13.94
N GLY A 320 -18.95 4.28 13.06
CA GLY A 320 -19.44 4.96 11.85
C GLY A 320 -20.03 6.37 12.09
N ARG A 321 -20.27 6.78 13.33
CA ARG A 321 -20.82 8.09 13.72
C ARG A 321 -19.75 9.07 14.16
N ALA A 322 -18.75 8.61 14.87
CA ALA A 322 -17.58 9.40 15.28
C ALA A 322 -16.34 8.52 15.37
N VAL A 323 -15.18 9.11 15.17
CA VAL A 323 -13.88 8.45 15.31
C VAL A 323 -12.95 9.31 16.16
N PRO A 324 -11.91 8.73 16.82
CA PRO A 324 -10.98 9.49 17.65
C PRO A 324 -10.36 10.70 16.93
N HIS A 325 -10.08 10.59 15.63
CA HIS A 325 -9.56 11.71 14.83
C HIS A 325 -10.60 12.83 14.62
N GLY A 326 -11.89 12.51 14.66
CA GLY A 326 -13.00 13.46 14.52
C GLY A 326 -13.07 14.49 15.67
N PHE A 327 -12.50 14.18 16.86
CA PHE A 327 -12.45 15.15 17.97
C PHE A 327 -11.68 16.42 17.59
N ARG A 328 -10.69 16.33 16.73
CA ARG A 328 -9.94 17.50 16.24
C ARG A 328 -10.81 18.40 15.36
N ALA A 329 -11.67 17.81 14.52
CA ALA A 329 -12.63 18.55 13.71
C ALA A 329 -13.69 19.21 14.63
N MET A 330 -14.19 18.50 15.64
CA MET A 330 -15.12 19.03 16.64
C MET A 330 -14.50 20.22 17.38
N GLY A 331 -13.30 20.05 17.95
CA GLY A 331 -12.61 21.12 18.67
C GLY A 331 -12.29 22.31 17.81
N SER A 332 -11.82 22.07 16.55
CA SER A 332 -11.59 23.14 15.57
C SER A 332 -12.88 23.95 15.31
N SER A 333 -14.02 23.28 15.08
CA SER A 333 -15.31 23.94 14.87
C SER A 333 -15.71 24.78 16.07
N ILE A 334 -15.69 24.21 17.28
CA ILE A 334 -16.05 24.92 18.52
C ILE A 334 -15.18 26.16 18.72
N LEU A 335 -13.86 26.04 18.53
CA LEU A 335 -12.93 27.15 18.71
C LEU A 335 -13.12 28.26 17.66
N ASN A 336 -13.33 27.88 16.39
CA ASN A 336 -13.60 28.87 15.33
C ASN A 336 -14.96 29.54 15.50
N GLU A 337 -16.01 28.79 15.82
CA GLU A 337 -17.37 29.32 16.02
C GLU A 337 -17.46 30.25 17.23
N SER A 338 -16.61 30.09 18.24
CA SER A 338 -16.52 31.01 19.38
C SER A 338 -16.14 32.42 19.00
N GLY A 339 -15.42 32.61 17.88
CA GLY A 339 -14.93 33.91 17.41
C GLY A 339 -13.88 34.55 18.34
N GLN A 340 -13.40 33.86 19.37
CA GLN A 340 -12.52 34.45 20.40
C GLN A 340 -11.03 34.27 20.12
N TRP A 341 -10.65 33.35 19.22
CA TRP A 341 -9.28 32.88 19.06
C TRP A 341 -8.74 33.15 17.66
N ASN A 342 -7.46 33.49 17.57
CA ASN A 342 -6.78 33.63 16.30
C ASN A 342 -6.82 32.29 15.52
N PRO A 343 -7.32 32.26 14.27
CA PRO A 343 -7.32 31.04 13.47
C PRO A 343 -5.94 30.37 13.34
N ASP A 344 -4.86 31.14 13.30
CA ASP A 344 -3.50 30.59 13.25
C ASP A 344 -3.12 29.90 14.57
N ALA A 345 -3.60 30.37 15.72
CA ALA A 345 -3.41 29.70 16.99
C ALA A 345 -4.16 28.34 17.04
N ILE A 346 -5.38 28.27 16.46
CA ILE A 346 -6.14 27.04 16.33
C ILE A 346 -5.41 26.05 15.41
N GLU A 347 -4.96 26.48 14.23
CA GLU A 347 -4.20 25.62 13.31
C GLU A 347 -2.87 25.17 13.91
N ARG A 348 -2.20 26.02 14.70
CA ARG A 348 -0.99 25.66 15.42
C ARG A 348 -1.25 24.62 16.50
N GLN A 349 -2.36 24.73 17.25
CA GLN A 349 -2.79 23.69 18.24
C GLN A 349 -3.01 22.33 17.56
N LEU A 350 -3.56 22.36 16.38
CA LEU A 350 -3.78 21.15 15.58
C LEU A 350 -2.50 20.63 14.92
N ALA A 351 -1.35 21.29 15.05
CA ALA A 351 -0.12 20.96 14.34
C ALA A 351 -0.35 20.78 12.84
N HIS A 352 -1.20 21.64 12.24
CA HIS A 352 -1.37 21.71 10.79
C HIS A 352 -0.26 22.57 10.19
N ARG A 353 0.13 22.24 8.97
CA ARG A 353 1.04 23.10 8.20
C ARG A 353 0.25 24.19 7.52
N GLU A 354 0.80 25.41 7.54
CA GLU A 354 0.36 26.48 6.64
C GLU A 354 0.47 25.97 5.18
N GLY A 355 -0.65 25.97 4.46
CA GLY A 355 -0.69 25.53 3.06
C GLY A 355 0.01 26.50 2.10
N ASN A 356 0.15 27.77 2.49
CA ASN A 356 0.87 28.77 1.75
C ASN A 356 2.35 28.77 2.16
N GLN A 357 3.23 28.32 1.26
CA GLN A 357 4.68 28.22 1.52
C GLN A 357 5.31 29.56 1.89
N VAL A 358 4.84 30.68 1.31
CA VAL A 358 5.32 32.03 1.61
C VAL A 358 4.93 32.40 3.04
N ARG A 359 3.66 32.23 3.43
CA ARG A 359 3.19 32.51 4.78
C ARG A 359 3.88 31.60 5.83
N ALA A 360 4.11 30.32 5.51
CA ALA A 360 4.84 29.39 6.36
C ALA A 360 6.29 29.82 6.64
N ALA A 361 6.94 30.49 5.70
CA ALA A 361 8.30 30.99 5.87
C ALA A 361 8.38 32.18 6.85
N TYR A 362 7.32 32.99 6.92
CA TYR A 362 7.29 34.21 7.74
C TYR A 362 6.57 34.01 9.09
N ASN A 363 5.56 33.13 9.18
CA ASN A 363 4.83 32.89 10.42
C ASN A 363 5.43 31.72 11.21
N ARG A 364 6.40 32.04 12.09
CA ARG A 364 7.04 31.09 13.04
C ARG A 364 6.46 31.20 14.45
N ALA A 365 5.40 31.98 14.63
CA ALA A 365 4.80 32.20 15.94
C ALA A 365 4.20 30.91 16.52
N GLU A 366 4.48 30.64 17.78
CA GLU A 366 3.96 29.47 18.50
C GLU A 366 2.59 29.76 19.14
N TYR A 367 2.21 31.03 19.31
CA TYR A 367 0.98 31.48 19.97
C TYR A 367 0.75 30.79 21.35
N LEU A 368 1.83 30.50 22.09
CA LEU A 368 1.75 29.59 23.25
C LEU A 368 0.83 30.12 24.34
N GLU A 369 0.96 31.40 24.72
CA GLU A 369 0.10 32.03 25.75
C GLU A 369 -1.37 32.04 25.34
N GLU A 370 -1.64 32.39 24.08
CA GLU A 370 -3.00 32.39 23.54
C GLU A 370 -3.57 30.96 23.51
N ARG A 371 -2.79 29.99 23.08
CA ARG A 371 -3.17 28.57 23.04
C ARG A 371 -3.40 28.01 24.45
N GLN A 372 -2.67 28.46 25.44
CA GLN A 372 -2.89 28.06 26.84
C GLN A 372 -4.26 28.54 27.34
N ARG A 373 -4.59 29.81 27.13
CA ARG A 373 -5.91 30.36 27.44
C ARG A 373 -7.02 29.69 26.64
N MET A 374 -6.78 29.46 25.37
CA MET A 374 -7.69 28.79 24.44
C MET A 374 -8.03 27.35 24.90
N MET A 375 -7.02 26.57 25.28
CA MET A 375 -7.23 25.16 25.69
C MET A 375 -7.87 25.08 27.07
N GLN A 376 -7.63 26.06 27.98
CA GLN A 376 -8.37 26.13 29.22
C GLN A 376 -9.83 26.47 28.96
N TRP A 377 -10.12 27.51 28.16
CA TRP A 377 -11.48 27.85 27.77
C TRP A 377 -12.22 26.67 27.11
N TYR A 378 -11.54 25.94 26.24
CA TYR A 378 -12.12 24.76 25.58
C TYR A 378 -12.47 23.65 26.58
N ALA A 379 -11.63 23.40 27.56
CA ALA A 379 -11.91 22.45 28.63
C ALA A 379 -13.12 22.87 29.48
N ASP A 380 -13.22 24.18 29.80
CA ASP A 380 -14.33 24.73 30.58
C ASP A 380 -15.64 24.71 29.78
N TYR A 381 -15.58 24.99 28.46
CA TYR A 381 -16.71 24.80 27.55
C TYR A 381 -17.23 23.36 27.57
N LEU A 382 -16.35 22.38 27.47
CA LEU A 382 -16.76 20.97 27.51
C LEU A 382 -17.40 20.60 28.86
N ARG A 383 -16.86 21.08 29.98
CA ARG A 383 -17.43 20.88 31.32
C ARG A 383 -18.83 21.50 31.43
N ALA A 384 -19.01 22.71 30.94
CA ALA A 384 -20.31 23.38 30.89
C ALA A 384 -21.35 22.60 30.10
N GLN A 385 -20.99 22.07 28.92
CA GLN A 385 -21.89 21.22 28.14
C GLN A 385 -22.32 19.96 28.90
N ILE A 386 -21.39 19.31 29.61
CA ILE A 386 -21.68 18.10 30.39
C ILE A 386 -22.65 18.43 31.55
N SER A 387 -22.43 19.55 32.24
CA SER A 387 -23.27 19.97 33.37
C SER A 387 -24.67 20.42 32.92
N SER A 388 -24.82 20.94 31.73
CA SER A 388 -26.12 21.40 31.16
C SER A 388 -26.96 20.28 30.56
N GLY A 389 -26.37 19.10 30.30
CA GLY A 389 -27.05 17.95 29.69
C GLY A 389 -27.39 16.82 30.66
N GLY A 390 -27.12 16.99 31.98
CA GLY A 390 -27.58 16.13 33.07
C GLY A 390 -28.78 16.76 33.76
#